data_1fe1882f33f10511a178708906fe6956
#
_entry.id   1fe1882f33f10511a178708906fe6956
#
_cell.length_a   1.000
_cell.length_b   1.000
_cell.length_c   1.000
_cell.angle_alpha   90.00
_cell.angle_beta   90.00
_cell.angle_gamma   90.00
#
_symmetry.space_group_name_H-M   'P 1'
#
loop_
_entity.id
_entity.type
_entity.pdbx_description
1 polymer ?
#
loop_
_entity_poly.entity_id
_entity_poly.type
_entity_poly.pdbx_seq_one_letter_code
_entity_poly.pdbx_strand_id
1 'polypeptide(L)'
;MIRFTLDEARSIRKIRRRTESWSPLADGQIIAQSTLRPIVCHGGYDLHGAKRAVVWANGGKLTGEFEIVDVTVNKQPPEEPPVVYTGRLRDAGFHIWGGNNYIADFSDFGREGLYCLRLKVKETREVADSYVFGIRRSLYLDLARKAARWFYYQRCGCEVPGWHGACHTEDALILEDGRRIDATGGWHDAGDYGKWVGSGAEGIWALATFAEEFGDEEALEEAAWEAEYLCKVYHDGVFHQIFTPLLENVCVWMGAPEKEPPRVVTVEQSSKYPPPPLPFRAFVGACLAKVGRLTKDGEVSERCLSVAREVRDLALRRDDEGLKGRETRLYLILQAGLLLSDLELYRVEPREDYIRDARRRVQEVLSLQDGEGFFWGDRDRSSEERKPFHLVGLYEFLRERSEDPICPEVRDAFRRWADRVLSLAQVSPFGQVGVKAEDGSLRNLGRYQNWRFGAYTWGLATASMLLGRHEYLEVAERQIQWILGLNPADISMMAGVGRGPGCYHHRYCFIEGHEDGVVPGGILNGLVGGTGGPMDIGDFRTGNFVVSDDLPVDYPIIDTDVWGWTYAYKTNEYWTLNNAWFIMGALQVEKAMKELKG
;
A
#
# COMPACT_ATOMS: atom_id res chain seq x y z
N MET A 1 5.24 13.16 -31.96
CA MET A 1 3.83 12.94 -31.54
C MET A 1 3.39 11.58 -32.09
N ILE A 2 3.50 10.54 -31.27
CA ILE A 2 3.03 9.19 -31.66
C ILE A 2 1.56 9.14 -31.26
N ARG A 3 0.67 9.31 -32.23
CA ARG A 3 -0.76 9.02 -32.05
C ARG A 3 -0.95 7.53 -32.30
N PHE A 4 -1.41 6.81 -31.30
CA PHE A 4 -1.92 5.47 -31.52
C PHE A 4 -3.17 5.55 -32.40
N THR A 5 -3.18 4.79 -33.46
CA THR A 5 -4.40 4.59 -34.24
C THR A 5 -5.35 3.69 -33.46
N LEU A 6 -6.64 3.82 -33.73
CA LEU A 6 -7.68 2.93 -33.18
C LEU A 6 -7.36 1.44 -33.47
N ASP A 7 -6.62 1.14 -34.52
CA ASP A 7 -6.26 -0.23 -34.88
C ASP A 7 -5.06 -0.77 -34.08
N GLU A 8 -4.13 0.09 -33.67
CA GLU A 8 -3.07 -0.28 -32.72
C GLU A 8 -3.65 -0.55 -31.33
N ALA A 9 -4.56 0.31 -30.86
CA ALA A 9 -5.31 0.05 -29.65
C ALA A 9 -6.15 -1.24 -29.72
N ARG A 10 -6.73 -1.57 -30.89
CA ARG A 10 -7.46 -2.84 -31.13
C ARG A 10 -6.53 -4.05 -31.19
N SER A 11 -5.29 -3.89 -31.65
CA SER A 11 -4.33 -4.98 -31.68
C SER A 11 -3.83 -5.33 -30.27
N ILE A 12 -3.64 -4.35 -29.40
CA ILE A 12 -3.35 -4.52 -27.97
C ILE A 12 -4.50 -5.31 -27.30
N ARG A 13 -5.75 -5.03 -27.67
CA ARG A 13 -6.93 -5.77 -27.20
C ARG A 13 -6.89 -7.27 -27.57
N LYS A 14 -6.39 -7.60 -28.76
CA LYS A 14 -6.30 -9.01 -29.22
C LYS A 14 -5.25 -9.81 -28.46
N ILE A 15 -4.15 -9.18 -28.07
CA ILE A 15 -3.06 -9.84 -27.35
C ILE A 15 -3.53 -10.29 -25.97
N ARG A 16 -4.32 -9.47 -25.28
CA ARG A 16 -4.78 -9.74 -23.92
C ARG A 16 -6.04 -10.62 -23.80
N ARG A 17 -6.86 -10.74 -24.83
CA ARG A 17 -8.00 -11.68 -24.82
C ARG A 17 -7.61 -13.16 -24.66
N ARG A 18 -6.31 -13.48 -24.66
CA ARG A 18 -5.81 -14.84 -24.44
C ARG A 18 -5.65 -15.23 -22.97
N THR A 19 -5.66 -14.30 -22.05
CA THR A 19 -5.74 -14.61 -20.62
C THR A 19 -7.21 -14.58 -20.22
N GLU A 20 -7.87 -15.71 -20.32
CA GLU A 20 -9.17 -15.95 -19.71
C GLU A 20 -9.01 -15.92 -18.19
N SER A 21 -8.91 -14.72 -17.64
CA SER A 21 -8.91 -14.54 -16.22
C SER A 21 -10.31 -14.15 -15.77
N TRP A 22 -10.84 -15.00 -14.97
CA TRP A 22 -12.14 -14.84 -14.39
C TRP A 22 -12.07 -13.83 -13.22
N SER A 23 -12.90 -12.80 -13.26
CA SER A 23 -13.18 -11.96 -12.09
C SER A 23 -14.66 -12.05 -11.74
N PRO A 24 -15.01 -12.34 -10.50
CA PRO A 24 -16.41 -12.36 -10.09
C PRO A 24 -17.10 -10.99 -10.21
N LEU A 25 -16.33 -9.92 -10.36
CA LEU A 25 -16.86 -8.55 -10.55
C LEU A 25 -16.95 -8.15 -12.03
N ALA A 26 -16.27 -8.85 -12.94
CA ALA A 26 -16.35 -8.60 -14.39
C ALA A 26 -17.74 -8.90 -14.96
N ASP A 27 -18.40 -9.86 -14.35
CA ASP A 27 -19.75 -10.28 -14.68
C ASP A 27 -20.64 -10.00 -13.49
N GLY A 28 -21.36 -8.89 -13.49
CA GLY A 28 -22.43 -8.65 -12.50
C GLY A 28 -23.42 -9.85 -12.43
N GLN A 29 -23.50 -10.63 -13.50
CA GLN A 29 -24.23 -11.89 -13.55
C GLN A 29 -23.62 -13.00 -12.68
N ILE A 30 -22.29 -13.06 -12.50
CA ILE A 30 -21.68 -14.12 -11.67
C ILE A 30 -21.97 -13.93 -10.20
N ILE A 31 -21.96 -12.69 -9.72
CA ILE A 31 -22.35 -12.39 -8.33
C ILE A 31 -23.82 -12.71 -8.12
N ALA A 32 -24.67 -12.43 -9.10
CA ALA A 32 -26.09 -12.76 -9.04
C ALA A 32 -26.38 -14.28 -9.15
N GLN A 33 -25.47 -15.08 -9.71
CA GLN A 33 -25.62 -16.52 -9.89
C GLN A 33 -25.12 -17.35 -8.71
N SER A 34 -24.12 -16.84 -7.95
CA SER A 34 -23.60 -17.55 -6.78
C SER A 34 -24.51 -17.30 -5.59
N THR A 35 -25.08 -18.37 -5.05
CA THR A 35 -25.91 -18.28 -3.84
C THR A 35 -25.08 -18.29 -2.56
N LEU A 36 -23.83 -18.76 -2.62
CA LEU A 36 -22.96 -18.97 -1.47
C LEU A 36 -21.48 -18.81 -1.85
N ARG A 37 -20.75 -17.94 -1.12
CA ARG A 37 -19.33 -17.69 -1.38
C ARG A 37 -18.54 -17.64 -0.07
N PRO A 38 -17.72 -18.66 0.24
CA PRO A 38 -16.74 -18.58 1.31
C PRO A 38 -15.50 -17.81 0.82
N ILE A 39 -15.21 -16.66 1.45
CA ILE A 39 -14.15 -15.72 1.08
C ILE A 39 -13.07 -15.79 2.16
N VAL A 40 -11.83 -16.06 1.75
CA VAL A 40 -10.67 -16.24 2.63
C VAL A 40 -9.52 -15.33 2.23
N CYS A 41 -8.51 -15.20 3.09
CA CYS A 41 -7.25 -14.58 2.73
C CYS A 41 -6.45 -15.52 1.83
N HIS A 42 -6.24 -15.17 0.57
CA HIS A 42 -5.47 -15.98 -0.38
C HIS A 42 -3.97 -16.03 -0.03
N GLY A 43 -3.45 -14.99 0.63
CA GLY A 43 -2.09 -14.98 1.15
C GLY A 43 -1.87 -15.99 2.29
N GLY A 44 -2.96 -16.47 2.88
CA GLY A 44 -2.96 -17.37 4.02
C GLY A 44 -3.12 -16.65 5.36
N TYR A 45 -2.91 -17.42 6.42
CA TYR A 45 -3.00 -16.93 7.80
C TYR A 45 -1.74 -17.30 8.58
N ASP A 46 -1.32 -16.41 9.48
CA ASP A 46 -0.27 -16.78 10.42
C ASP A 46 -0.76 -17.82 11.42
N LEU A 47 0.12 -18.73 11.81
CA LEU A 47 -0.20 -19.80 12.75
C LEU A 47 -0.79 -19.26 14.07
N HIS A 48 -0.26 -18.15 14.54
CA HIS A 48 -0.65 -17.51 15.81
C HIS A 48 -1.60 -16.33 15.62
N GLY A 49 -1.90 -15.94 14.37
CA GLY A 49 -2.79 -14.84 14.02
C GLY A 49 -4.27 -15.18 14.12
N ALA A 50 -5.11 -14.16 14.00
CA ALA A 50 -6.54 -14.34 13.88
C ALA A 50 -6.89 -14.93 12.50
N LYS A 51 -7.65 -16.04 12.49
CA LYS A 51 -8.04 -16.76 11.28
C LYS A 51 -9.55 -16.66 11.09
N ARG A 52 -9.96 -15.75 10.21
CA ARG A 52 -11.38 -15.51 9.94
C ARG A 52 -11.64 -15.46 8.43
N ALA A 53 -12.74 -16.03 8.03
CA ALA A 53 -13.29 -15.94 6.70
C ALA A 53 -14.65 -15.24 6.73
N VAL A 54 -15.06 -14.68 5.60
CA VAL A 54 -16.40 -14.12 5.41
C VAL A 54 -17.16 -15.06 4.47
N VAL A 55 -18.35 -15.48 4.87
CA VAL A 55 -19.26 -16.20 4.01
C VAL A 55 -20.32 -15.23 3.53
N TRP A 56 -20.35 -14.99 2.25
CA TRP A 56 -21.38 -14.17 1.60
C TRP A 56 -22.47 -15.08 1.05
N ALA A 57 -23.72 -14.74 1.31
CA ALA A 57 -24.89 -15.49 0.84
C ALA A 57 -25.92 -14.55 0.22
N ASN A 58 -26.34 -14.86 -1.01
CA ASN A 58 -27.45 -14.19 -1.68
C ASN A 58 -28.74 -14.96 -1.41
N GLY A 59 -29.56 -14.45 -0.50
CA GLY A 59 -30.83 -15.11 -0.14
C GLY A 59 -30.94 -15.41 1.33
N GLY A 60 -31.74 -16.40 1.69
CA GLY A 60 -32.20 -16.72 3.04
C GLY A 60 -31.11 -16.83 4.11
N LYS A 61 -31.57 -16.85 5.36
CA LYS A 61 -30.70 -16.93 6.53
C LYS A 61 -29.97 -18.26 6.56
N LEU A 62 -28.62 -18.23 6.54
CA LEU A 62 -27.80 -19.40 6.79
C LEU A 62 -27.73 -19.69 8.29
N THR A 63 -28.02 -20.90 8.65
CA THR A 63 -27.70 -21.45 9.99
C THR A 63 -26.84 -22.68 9.76
N GLY A 64 -25.64 -22.71 10.29
CA GLY A 64 -24.84 -23.90 10.04
C GLY A 64 -23.41 -23.84 10.56
N GLU A 65 -22.73 -24.87 10.20
CA GLU A 65 -21.34 -25.15 10.53
C GLU A 65 -20.51 -24.98 9.25
N PHE A 66 -19.25 -24.64 9.42
CA PHE A 66 -18.24 -24.70 8.37
C PHE A 66 -17.18 -25.73 8.72
N GLU A 67 -16.52 -26.26 7.73
CA GLU A 67 -15.44 -27.24 7.87
C GLU A 67 -14.14 -26.64 7.35
N ILE A 68 -13.02 -26.90 8.02
CA ILE A 68 -11.68 -26.72 7.45
C ILE A 68 -11.21 -28.09 6.97
N VAL A 69 -10.85 -28.14 5.70
CA VAL A 69 -10.48 -29.36 5.00
C VAL A 69 -8.99 -29.31 4.68
N ASP A 70 -8.26 -30.35 5.04
CA ASP A 70 -6.81 -30.46 4.81
C ASP A 70 -6.51 -30.89 3.35
N VAL A 71 -5.91 -30.01 2.59
CA VAL A 71 -5.47 -30.24 1.21
C VAL A 71 -3.94 -30.25 1.05
N THR A 72 -3.22 -30.35 2.17
CA THR A 72 -1.75 -30.34 2.21
C THR A 72 -1.13 -31.49 1.42
N VAL A 73 -1.79 -32.66 1.44
CA VAL A 73 -1.35 -33.84 0.68
C VAL A 73 -2.25 -34.00 -0.52
N ASN A 74 -1.67 -33.83 -1.71
CA ASN A 74 -2.36 -34.09 -2.96
C ASN A 74 -2.57 -35.61 -3.11
N LYS A 75 -3.57 -36.16 -2.42
CA LYS A 75 -3.96 -37.56 -2.57
C LYS A 75 -4.66 -37.73 -3.90
N GLN A 76 -4.31 -38.78 -4.62
CA GLN A 76 -5.02 -39.12 -5.86
C GLN A 76 -6.50 -39.34 -5.57
N PRO A 77 -7.43 -38.80 -6.38
CA PRO A 77 -8.86 -39.10 -6.23
C PRO A 77 -9.09 -40.63 -6.20
N PRO A 78 -9.98 -41.14 -5.34
CA PRO A 78 -11.27 -40.55 -5.02
C PRO A 78 -11.51 -40.23 -3.51
N GLU A 79 -10.49 -40.13 -2.68
CA GLU A 79 -10.72 -39.86 -1.26
C GLU A 79 -11.02 -38.37 -1.02
N GLU A 80 -12.15 -38.11 -0.34
CA GLU A 80 -12.44 -36.74 0.13
C GLU A 80 -11.33 -36.27 1.08
N PRO A 81 -10.83 -35.01 0.93
CA PRO A 81 -9.87 -34.46 1.86
C PRO A 81 -10.42 -34.48 3.29
N PRO A 82 -9.60 -34.81 4.31
CA PRO A 82 -10.09 -34.93 5.68
C PRO A 82 -10.52 -33.59 6.27
N VAL A 83 -11.67 -33.59 6.94
CA VAL A 83 -12.11 -32.48 7.79
C VAL A 83 -11.24 -32.47 9.06
N VAL A 84 -10.55 -31.35 9.32
CA VAL A 84 -9.62 -31.21 10.45
C VAL A 84 -10.10 -30.22 11.51
N TYR A 85 -11.12 -29.42 11.20
CA TYR A 85 -11.78 -28.51 12.13
C TYR A 85 -13.22 -28.24 11.69
N THR A 86 -14.11 -28.05 12.63
CA THR A 86 -15.49 -27.64 12.40
C THR A 86 -15.83 -26.48 13.32
N GLY A 87 -16.40 -25.43 12.77
CA GLY A 87 -16.84 -24.26 13.52
C GLY A 87 -18.24 -23.82 13.14
N ARG A 88 -18.79 -22.87 13.89
CA ARG A 88 -20.13 -22.31 13.64
C ARG A 88 -20.04 -20.95 12.98
N LEU A 89 -20.94 -20.72 12.02
CA LEU A 89 -21.10 -19.42 11.39
C LEU A 89 -21.77 -18.44 12.36
N ARG A 90 -21.21 -17.24 12.46
CA ARG A 90 -21.79 -16.13 13.21
C ARG A 90 -22.39 -15.13 12.22
N ASP A 91 -23.66 -14.82 12.36
CA ASP A 91 -24.36 -13.83 11.54
C ASP A 91 -23.72 -12.45 11.73
N ALA A 92 -23.31 -11.83 10.64
CA ALA A 92 -22.78 -10.47 10.55
C ALA A 92 -23.73 -9.52 9.81
N GLY A 93 -24.88 -10.04 9.39
CA GLY A 93 -25.96 -9.27 8.79
C GLY A 93 -25.74 -8.88 7.34
N PHE A 94 -26.66 -8.06 6.85
CA PHE A 94 -26.58 -7.45 5.54
C PHE A 94 -25.57 -6.29 5.55
N HIS A 95 -24.82 -6.16 4.50
CA HIS A 95 -23.87 -5.06 4.34
C HIS A 95 -24.08 -4.34 3.01
N ILE A 96 -23.58 -3.09 2.90
CA ILE A 96 -23.67 -2.26 1.69
C ILE A 96 -23.13 -2.92 0.42
N TRP A 97 -22.26 -3.93 0.56
CA TRP A 97 -21.76 -4.72 -0.56
C TRP A 97 -22.67 -5.89 -0.97
N GLY A 98 -23.89 -5.87 -0.51
CA GLY A 98 -24.92 -6.86 -0.84
C GLY A 98 -24.83 -8.14 -0.02
N GLY A 99 -25.90 -8.91 -0.03
CA GLY A 99 -26.01 -10.22 0.61
C GLY A 99 -25.99 -10.21 2.13
N ASN A 100 -26.30 -11.37 2.71
CA ASN A 100 -26.09 -11.64 4.12
C ASN A 100 -24.66 -12.15 4.32
N ASN A 101 -24.00 -11.64 5.33
CA ASN A 101 -22.61 -12.00 5.63
C ASN A 101 -22.52 -12.76 6.94
N TYR A 102 -21.66 -13.75 6.98
CA TYR A 102 -21.38 -14.56 8.14
C TYR A 102 -19.89 -14.65 8.38
N ILE A 103 -19.48 -14.70 9.63
CA ILE A 103 -18.07 -14.88 10.00
C ILE A 103 -17.86 -16.35 10.36
N ALA A 104 -16.89 -16.96 9.69
CA ALA A 104 -16.30 -18.23 10.05
C ALA A 104 -14.97 -17.97 10.78
N ASP A 105 -14.98 -18.09 12.11
CA ASP A 105 -13.80 -17.90 12.94
C ASP A 105 -13.20 -19.27 13.29
N PHE A 106 -11.94 -19.48 12.88
CA PHE A 106 -11.16 -20.69 13.16
C PHE A 106 -9.79 -20.33 13.78
N SER A 107 -9.75 -19.22 14.53
CA SER A 107 -8.51 -18.74 15.16
C SER A 107 -7.88 -19.77 16.10
N ASP A 108 -8.71 -20.62 16.74
CA ASP A 108 -8.25 -21.71 17.61
C ASP A 108 -7.60 -22.88 16.85
N PHE A 109 -7.74 -22.94 15.51
CA PHE A 109 -7.10 -23.95 14.70
C PHE A 109 -5.62 -23.61 14.46
N GLY A 110 -4.72 -24.30 15.14
CA GLY A 110 -3.28 -24.01 15.20
C GLY A 110 -2.41 -25.09 14.55
N ARG A 111 -2.65 -25.45 13.29
CA ARG A 111 -1.85 -26.44 12.56
C ARG A 111 -1.39 -25.89 11.22
N GLU A 112 -0.08 -25.99 10.97
CA GLU A 112 0.50 -25.62 9.66
C GLU A 112 0.05 -26.58 8.56
N GLY A 113 -0.18 -26.04 7.36
CA GLY A 113 -0.61 -26.81 6.20
C GLY A 113 -1.35 -25.97 5.15
N LEU A 114 -1.91 -26.66 4.16
CA LEU A 114 -2.79 -26.08 3.14
C LEU A 114 -4.23 -26.53 3.35
N TYR A 115 -5.14 -25.59 3.29
CA TYR A 115 -6.53 -25.82 3.67
C TYR A 115 -7.49 -25.13 2.71
N CYS A 116 -8.74 -25.58 2.69
CA CYS A 116 -9.88 -24.82 2.20
C CYS A 116 -10.99 -24.80 3.26
N LEU A 117 -11.82 -23.76 3.24
CA LEU A 117 -13.03 -23.68 4.01
C LEU A 117 -14.17 -24.23 3.18
N ARG A 118 -14.88 -25.23 3.71
CA ARG A 118 -16.01 -25.90 3.06
C ARG A 118 -17.30 -25.60 3.78
N LEU A 119 -18.31 -25.29 3.03
CA LEU A 119 -19.69 -25.13 3.48
C LEU A 119 -20.56 -26.21 2.88
N LYS A 120 -21.42 -26.80 3.70
CA LYS A 120 -22.44 -27.76 3.28
C LYS A 120 -23.81 -27.26 3.73
N VAL A 121 -24.64 -26.83 2.80
CA VAL A 121 -25.99 -26.34 3.07
C VAL A 121 -26.95 -27.55 3.02
N LYS A 122 -27.51 -27.93 4.16
CA LYS A 122 -28.34 -29.11 4.28
C LYS A 122 -29.64 -29.04 3.45
N GLU A 123 -30.21 -27.85 3.39
CA GLU A 123 -31.49 -27.59 2.74
C GLU A 123 -31.41 -27.72 1.20
N THR A 124 -30.33 -27.22 0.62
CA THR A 124 -30.12 -27.19 -0.85
C THR A 124 -29.19 -28.31 -1.33
N ARG A 125 -28.48 -28.97 -0.44
CA ARG A 125 -27.36 -29.89 -0.73
C ARG A 125 -26.20 -29.21 -1.46
N GLU A 126 -26.14 -27.89 -1.45
CA GLU A 126 -25.06 -27.11 -2.04
C GLU A 126 -23.79 -27.29 -1.23
N VAL A 127 -22.65 -27.46 -1.94
CA VAL A 127 -21.31 -27.47 -1.35
C VAL A 127 -20.53 -26.34 -1.99
N ALA A 128 -19.94 -25.49 -1.16
CA ALA A 128 -19.08 -24.39 -1.62
C ALA A 128 -17.74 -24.45 -0.90
N ASP A 129 -16.67 -24.48 -1.67
CA ASP A 129 -15.28 -24.44 -1.17
C ASP A 129 -14.68 -23.07 -1.42
N SER A 130 -13.88 -22.59 -0.48
CA SER A 130 -13.10 -21.35 -0.63
C SER A 130 -11.90 -21.57 -1.54
N TYR A 131 -11.19 -20.46 -1.83
CA TYR A 131 -9.82 -20.55 -2.31
C TYR A 131 -8.95 -21.32 -1.30
N VAL A 132 -7.91 -22.02 -1.80
CA VAL A 132 -6.95 -22.73 -0.94
C VAL A 132 -6.04 -21.72 -0.26
N PHE A 133 -5.90 -21.81 1.05
CA PHE A 133 -5.04 -20.95 1.84
C PHE A 133 -4.03 -21.75 2.67
N GLY A 134 -2.87 -21.13 2.96
CA GLY A 134 -1.88 -21.69 3.86
C GLY A 134 -2.07 -21.20 5.30
N ILE A 135 -1.72 -22.04 6.26
CA ILE A 135 -1.46 -21.61 7.65
C ILE A 135 0.02 -21.88 7.91
N ARG A 136 0.79 -20.86 8.29
CA ARG A 136 2.23 -20.98 8.50
C ARG A 136 2.77 -19.91 9.46
N ARG A 137 3.97 -20.15 9.99
CA ARG A 137 4.69 -19.15 10.79
C ARG A 137 5.33 -18.09 9.90
N SER A 138 5.58 -16.93 10.48
CA SER A 138 6.29 -15.81 9.83
C SER A 138 5.70 -15.43 8.46
N LEU A 139 4.39 -15.58 8.32
CA LEU A 139 3.67 -15.29 7.09
C LEU A 139 3.94 -13.86 6.60
N TYR A 140 3.87 -12.90 7.52
CA TYR A 140 3.97 -11.48 7.17
C TYR A 140 5.39 -11.08 6.77
N LEU A 141 6.41 -11.71 7.34
CA LEU A 141 7.80 -11.51 6.91
C LEU A 141 8.02 -11.99 5.46
N ASP A 142 7.48 -13.17 5.10
CA ASP A 142 7.57 -13.69 3.73
C ASP A 142 6.84 -12.82 2.72
N LEU A 143 5.68 -12.28 3.10
CA LEU A 143 4.92 -11.36 2.26
C LEU A 143 5.65 -10.02 2.10
N ALA A 144 6.28 -9.51 3.16
CA ALA A 144 7.11 -8.31 3.09
C ALA A 144 8.30 -8.50 2.14
N ARG A 145 8.98 -9.65 2.17
CA ARG A 145 10.07 -9.97 1.21
C ARG A 145 9.58 -9.99 -0.23
N LYS A 146 8.41 -10.57 -0.50
CA LYS A 146 7.82 -10.54 -1.83
C LYS A 146 7.52 -9.12 -2.30
N ALA A 147 6.96 -8.29 -1.42
CA ALA A 147 6.68 -6.89 -1.72
C ALA A 147 7.97 -6.07 -1.91
N ALA A 148 9.02 -6.34 -1.13
CA ALA A 148 10.33 -5.71 -1.27
C ALA A 148 11.01 -6.08 -2.61
N ARG A 149 10.91 -7.34 -3.03
CA ARG A 149 11.48 -7.79 -4.31
C ARG A 149 10.87 -7.05 -5.52
N TRP A 150 9.65 -6.56 -5.42
CA TRP A 150 9.02 -5.78 -6.47
C TRP A 150 9.82 -4.53 -6.86
N PHE A 151 10.47 -3.86 -5.89
CA PHE A 151 11.29 -2.67 -6.14
C PHE A 151 12.46 -2.96 -7.09
N TYR A 152 13.10 -4.13 -6.96
CA TYR A 152 14.14 -4.55 -7.88
C TYR A 152 13.68 -4.58 -9.34
N TYR A 153 12.44 -5.03 -9.59
CA TYR A 153 11.87 -5.05 -10.94
C TYR A 153 11.56 -3.64 -11.47
N GLN A 154 11.47 -2.65 -10.60
CA GLN A 154 11.24 -1.26 -10.94
C GLN A 154 12.53 -0.46 -11.15
N ARG A 155 13.71 -1.05 -11.01
CA ARG A 155 14.97 -0.34 -11.23
C ARG A 155 15.02 0.29 -12.61
N CYS A 156 15.43 1.57 -12.66
CA CYS A 156 15.60 2.37 -13.86
C CYS A 156 17.11 2.67 -14.07
N GLY A 157 17.54 2.95 -15.28
CA GLY A 157 18.93 3.29 -15.57
C GLY A 157 19.86 2.07 -15.71
N CYS A 158 19.37 0.88 -15.58
CA CYS A 158 20.14 -0.37 -15.69
C CYS A 158 19.34 -1.46 -16.40
N GLU A 159 20.01 -2.54 -16.75
CA GLU A 159 19.35 -3.79 -17.13
C GLU A 159 18.80 -4.49 -15.87
N VAL A 160 17.58 -5.01 -15.97
CA VAL A 160 16.99 -5.93 -15.00
C VAL A 160 16.82 -7.28 -15.69
N PRO A 161 17.73 -8.24 -15.44
CA PRO A 161 17.78 -9.51 -16.16
C PRO A 161 16.44 -10.25 -16.14
N GLY A 162 15.97 -10.66 -17.32
CA GLY A 162 14.69 -11.35 -17.49
C GLY A 162 13.46 -10.42 -17.49
N TRP A 163 13.65 -9.10 -17.39
CA TRP A 163 12.57 -8.09 -17.39
C TRP A 163 12.75 -7.07 -18.50
N HIS A 164 13.79 -6.22 -18.41
CA HIS A 164 14.04 -5.19 -19.43
C HIS A 164 15.53 -4.90 -19.57
N GLY A 165 15.92 -4.40 -20.72
CA GLY A 165 17.26 -3.90 -20.98
C GLY A 165 17.57 -2.62 -20.21
N ALA A 166 18.81 -2.12 -20.35
CA ALA A 166 19.16 -0.82 -19.79
C ALA A 166 18.26 0.28 -20.35
N CYS A 167 17.49 0.91 -19.47
CA CYS A 167 16.51 1.91 -19.84
C CYS A 167 16.89 3.30 -19.30
N HIS A 168 16.42 4.36 -19.96
CA HIS A 168 16.51 5.76 -19.49
C HIS A 168 17.93 6.19 -19.06
N THR A 169 18.94 5.65 -19.73
CA THR A 169 20.37 5.93 -19.45
C THR A 169 20.78 7.37 -19.79
N GLU A 170 19.88 8.11 -20.45
CA GLU A 170 20.08 9.52 -20.82
C GLU A 170 19.14 10.48 -20.07
N ASP A 171 18.51 10.02 -18.96
CA ASP A 171 17.70 10.91 -18.13
C ASP A 171 18.55 12.01 -17.47
N ALA A 172 18.13 13.28 -17.44
CA ALA A 172 16.98 13.84 -18.11
C ALA A 172 17.33 15.22 -18.71
N LEU A 173 16.47 15.71 -19.61
CA LEU A 173 16.57 17.07 -20.13
C LEU A 173 15.84 18.06 -19.23
N ILE A 174 16.42 19.23 -18.99
CA ILE A 174 15.71 20.38 -18.43
C ILE A 174 14.87 20.99 -19.54
N LEU A 175 13.55 21.05 -19.34
CA LEU A 175 12.62 21.46 -20.38
C LEU A 175 12.83 22.92 -20.81
N GLU A 176 13.20 23.79 -19.86
CA GLU A 176 13.30 25.22 -20.03
C GLU A 176 14.52 25.63 -20.89
N ASP A 177 15.65 24.96 -20.76
CA ASP A 177 16.89 25.34 -21.41
C ASP A 177 17.58 24.22 -22.21
N GLY A 178 17.05 23.02 -22.19
CA GLY A 178 17.56 21.86 -22.92
C GLY A 178 18.86 21.27 -22.37
N ARG A 179 19.36 21.74 -21.21
CA ARG A 179 20.51 21.11 -20.54
C ARG A 179 20.14 19.72 -20.04
N ARG A 180 21.13 18.87 -19.91
CA ARG A 180 20.97 17.57 -19.26
C ARG A 180 21.41 17.64 -17.80
N ILE A 181 20.67 16.97 -16.94
CA ILE A 181 21.09 16.62 -15.58
C ILE A 181 21.23 15.10 -15.50
N ASP A 182 22.13 14.59 -14.64
CA ASP A 182 22.15 13.16 -14.35
C ASP A 182 20.99 12.82 -13.43
N ALA A 183 19.99 12.18 -14.02
CA ALA A 183 18.84 11.63 -13.31
C ALA A 183 18.69 10.14 -13.61
N THR A 184 19.80 9.46 -13.91
CA THR A 184 19.85 8.00 -14.10
C THR A 184 19.71 7.28 -12.77
N GLY A 185 19.14 6.08 -12.78
CA GLY A 185 18.87 5.31 -11.56
C GLY A 185 17.45 5.51 -11.03
N GLY A 186 17.23 5.11 -9.79
CA GLY A 186 15.94 5.15 -9.13
C GLY A 186 14.96 4.10 -9.62
N TRP A 187 13.69 4.23 -9.23
CA TRP A 187 12.64 3.29 -9.60
C TRP A 187 11.58 3.92 -10.51
N HIS A 188 11.01 3.11 -11.38
CA HIS A 188 9.71 3.39 -11.97
C HIS A 188 8.67 3.36 -10.85
N ASP A 189 7.90 4.43 -10.69
CA ASP A 189 7.02 4.63 -9.53
C ASP A 189 5.77 3.75 -9.55
N ALA A 190 5.16 3.62 -10.72
CA ALA A 190 3.86 3.01 -10.87
C ALA A 190 3.75 2.23 -12.20
N GLY A 191 2.54 2.10 -12.75
CA GLY A 191 2.32 1.47 -14.06
C GLY A 191 2.95 2.22 -15.22
N ASP A 192 3.32 3.46 -15.02
CA ASP A 192 4.16 4.24 -15.93
C ASP A 192 5.64 4.22 -15.49
N TYR A 193 6.52 4.84 -16.29
CA TYR A 193 7.95 4.86 -15.96
C TYR A 193 8.38 6.16 -15.26
N GLY A 194 7.44 6.98 -14.78
CA GLY A 194 7.74 8.17 -14.01
C GLY A 194 8.56 7.88 -12.76
N LYS A 195 9.37 8.85 -12.31
CA LYS A 195 10.15 8.74 -11.07
C LYS A 195 9.71 9.84 -10.11
N TRP A 196 9.06 9.42 -9.03
CA TRP A 196 8.42 10.32 -8.08
C TRP A 196 9.14 10.31 -6.73
N VAL A 197 9.70 11.45 -6.38
CA VAL A 197 10.49 11.64 -5.15
C VAL A 197 9.72 11.22 -3.89
N GLY A 198 8.43 11.53 -3.85
CA GLY A 198 7.61 11.29 -2.66
C GLY A 198 7.43 9.81 -2.34
N SER A 199 6.96 9.05 -3.30
CA SER A 199 6.75 7.61 -3.13
C SER A 199 8.07 6.84 -3.08
N GLY A 200 9.11 7.30 -3.81
CA GLY A 200 10.47 6.78 -3.68
C GLY A 200 10.99 6.89 -2.24
N ALA A 201 10.84 8.06 -1.61
CA ALA A 201 11.24 8.26 -0.21
C ALA A 201 10.49 7.33 0.76
N GLU A 202 9.19 7.10 0.54
CA GLU A 202 8.42 6.14 1.37
C GLU A 202 8.92 4.70 1.15
N GLY A 203 9.28 4.33 -0.08
CA GLY A 203 9.96 3.07 -0.39
C GLY A 203 11.29 2.91 0.33
N ILE A 204 12.14 3.95 0.30
CA ILE A 204 13.41 3.97 1.04
C ILE A 204 13.17 3.72 2.52
N TRP A 205 12.23 4.45 3.14
CA TRP A 205 11.94 4.28 4.57
C TRP A 205 11.53 2.86 4.91
N ALA A 206 10.63 2.27 4.12
CA ALA A 206 10.14 0.91 4.33
C ALA A 206 11.27 -0.14 4.20
N LEU A 207 12.06 -0.06 3.13
CA LEU A 207 13.15 -1.02 2.89
C LEU A 207 14.31 -0.86 3.87
N ALA A 208 14.68 0.38 4.20
CA ALA A 208 15.70 0.64 5.23
C ALA A 208 15.25 0.18 6.62
N THR A 209 13.95 0.29 6.95
CA THR A 209 13.38 -0.27 8.19
C THR A 209 13.40 -1.80 8.16
N PHE A 210 13.11 -2.40 7.01
CA PHE A 210 13.21 -3.86 6.84
C PHE A 210 14.65 -4.35 7.11
N ALA A 211 15.61 -3.68 6.52
CA ALA A 211 17.02 -4.00 6.75
C ALA A 211 17.43 -3.85 8.23
N GLU A 212 17.06 -2.72 8.85
CA GLU A 212 17.44 -2.40 10.23
C GLU A 212 16.84 -3.37 11.25
N GLU A 213 15.54 -3.72 11.09
CA GLU A 213 14.84 -4.50 12.10
C GLU A 213 14.89 -6.02 11.89
N PHE A 214 15.10 -6.47 10.65
CA PHE A 214 15.08 -7.89 10.30
C PHE A 214 16.37 -8.39 9.64
N GLY A 215 17.36 -7.51 9.43
CA GLY A 215 18.66 -7.88 8.88
C GLY A 215 18.61 -8.22 7.39
N ASP A 216 17.66 -7.68 6.63
CA ASP A 216 17.51 -7.97 5.20
C ASP A 216 18.46 -7.07 4.37
N GLU A 217 19.60 -7.61 3.97
CA GLU A 217 20.63 -6.85 3.25
C GLU A 217 20.16 -6.48 1.83
N GLU A 218 19.35 -7.31 1.16
CA GLU A 218 18.81 -6.99 -0.16
C GLU A 218 17.89 -5.76 -0.10
N ALA A 219 17.11 -5.64 0.97
CA ALA A 219 16.28 -4.46 1.19
C ALA A 219 17.11 -3.18 1.39
N LEU A 220 18.27 -3.27 2.06
CA LEU A 220 19.16 -2.12 2.21
C LEU A 220 19.81 -1.71 0.88
N GLU A 221 20.25 -2.66 0.10
CA GLU A 221 20.81 -2.40 -1.24
C GLU A 221 19.78 -1.71 -2.13
N GLU A 222 18.54 -2.14 -2.05
CA GLU A 222 17.45 -1.56 -2.82
C GLU A 222 17.08 -0.15 -2.34
N ALA A 223 17.09 0.09 -1.02
CA ALA A 223 16.91 1.42 -0.45
C ALA A 223 18.03 2.38 -0.86
N ALA A 224 19.27 1.90 -0.89
CA ALA A 224 20.43 2.68 -1.31
C ALA A 224 20.36 3.06 -2.81
N TRP A 225 19.87 2.16 -3.66
CA TRP A 225 19.66 2.42 -5.09
C TRP A 225 18.80 3.67 -5.33
N GLU A 226 17.67 3.80 -4.65
CA GLU A 226 16.80 4.96 -4.75
C GLU A 226 17.39 6.19 -4.05
N ALA A 227 18.06 6.00 -2.91
CA ALA A 227 18.68 7.10 -2.17
C ALA A 227 19.77 7.79 -2.99
N GLU A 228 20.59 7.03 -3.72
CA GLU A 228 21.57 7.59 -4.65
C GLU A 228 20.91 8.41 -5.76
N TYR A 229 19.83 7.87 -6.34
CA TYR A 229 19.06 8.61 -7.34
C TYR A 229 18.50 9.92 -6.77
N LEU A 230 17.91 9.89 -5.57
CA LEU A 230 17.38 11.11 -4.95
C LEU A 230 18.49 12.15 -4.71
N CYS A 231 19.69 11.71 -4.34
CA CYS A 231 20.84 12.61 -4.23
C CYS A 231 21.28 13.21 -5.57
N LYS A 232 21.17 12.47 -6.69
CA LYS A 232 21.49 12.99 -8.04
C LYS A 232 20.51 14.05 -8.51
N VAL A 233 19.23 13.89 -8.19
CA VAL A 233 18.19 14.83 -8.62
C VAL A 233 17.94 15.96 -7.61
N TYR A 234 18.79 16.07 -6.59
CA TYR A 234 18.76 17.17 -5.63
C TYR A 234 19.66 18.32 -6.08
N HIS A 235 19.07 19.45 -6.42
CA HIS A 235 19.78 20.67 -6.83
C HIS A 235 19.14 21.90 -6.20
N ASP A 236 19.95 22.78 -5.64
CA ASP A 236 19.52 24.07 -5.07
C ASP A 236 18.34 23.96 -4.08
N GLY A 237 18.37 22.94 -3.23
CA GLY A 237 17.32 22.71 -2.23
C GLY A 237 16.05 22.05 -2.77
N VAL A 238 16.04 21.58 -4.01
CA VAL A 238 14.88 20.99 -4.68
C VAL A 238 15.20 19.59 -5.17
N PHE A 239 14.29 18.64 -4.91
CA PHE A 239 14.30 17.32 -5.53
C PHE A 239 13.45 17.36 -6.81
N HIS A 240 14.08 17.09 -7.94
CA HIS A 240 13.41 17.08 -9.24
C HIS A 240 12.74 15.72 -9.51
N GLN A 241 11.58 15.77 -10.14
CA GLN A 241 10.83 14.59 -10.55
C GLN A 241 10.96 14.39 -12.05
N ILE A 242 11.04 13.13 -12.47
CA ILE A 242 11.22 12.75 -13.86
C ILE A 242 9.95 12.11 -14.38
N PHE A 243 9.49 12.50 -15.54
CA PHE A 243 8.33 11.93 -16.18
C PHE A 243 8.40 12.03 -17.71
N THR A 244 7.64 11.19 -18.37
CA THR A 244 7.43 11.30 -19.81
C THR A 244 6.75 12.63 -20.11
N PRO A 245 7.21 13.40 -21.11
CA PRO A 245 6.55 14.64 -21.52
C PRO A 245 5.07 14.38 -21.79
N LEU A 246 4.19 15.11 -21.10
CA LEU A 246 2.76 15.00 -21.29
C LEU A 246 2.34 15.91 -22.43
N LEU A 247 1.79 15.32 -23.47
CA LEU A 247 1.03 16.05 -24.48
C LEU A 247 -0.45 16.00 -24.06
N GLU A 248 -1.03 17.17 -23.80
CA GLU A 248 -2.47 17.33 -23.53
C GLU A 248 -3.04 16.44 -22.41
N ASN A 249 -2.29 16.27 -21.30
CA ASN A 249 -2.71 15.47 -20.16
C ASN A 249 -2.70 13.94 -20.33
N VAL A 250 -2.11 13.40 -21.36
CA VAL A 250 -2.00 11.95 -21.59
C VAL A 250 -0.55 11.53 -21.49
N CYS A 251 -0.27 10.49 -20.73
CA CYS A 251 1.00 9.80 -20.75
C CYS A 251 1.18 9.13 -22.11
N VAL A 252 2.21 9.47 -22.85
CA VAL A 252 2.25 9.23 -24.30
C VAL A 252 3.01 7.97 -24.69
N TRP A 253 3.95 7.50 -23.84
CA TRP A 253 4.74 6.32 -24.19
C TRP A 253 4.05 5.02 -23.81
N MET A 254 3.91 4.13 -24.78
CA MET A 254 3.27 2.82 -24.64
C MET A 254 4.21 1.76 -25.27
N GLY A 255 5.22 1.36 -24.51
CA GLY A 255 6.23 0.40 -24.99
C GLY A 255 7.19 -0.01 -23.90
N ALA A 256 8.17 -0.84 -24.26
CA ALA A 256 9.23 -1.25 -23.35
C ALA A 256 10.09 -0.03 -22.93
N PRO A 257 10.58 -0.01 -21.68
CA PRO A 257 11.22 1.19 -21.10
C PRO A 257 12.53 1.59 -21.81
N GLU A 258 13.28 0.65 -22.35
CA GLU A 258 14.52 0.89 -23.09
C GLU A 258 14.30 1.59 -24.45
N LYS A 259 13.06 1.68 -24.90
CA LYS A 259 12.65 2.32 -26.17
C LYS A 259 11.96 3.66 -25.94
N GLU A 260 11.75 4.06 -24.70
CA GLU A 260 11.14 5.36 -24.41
C GLU A 260 12.07 6.51 -24.85
N PRO A 261 11.55 7.55 -25.53
CA PRO A 261 12.33 8.73 -25.86
C PRO A 261 12.87 9.43 -24.61
N PRO A 262 13.92 10.26 -24.74
CA PRO A 262 14.49 11.01 -23.63
C PRO A 262 13.42 11.75 -22.82
N ARG A 263 13.47 11.58 -21.51
CA ARG A 263 12.50 12.19 -20.58
C ARG A 263 12.96 13.58 -20.14
N VAL A 264 12.04 14.28 -19.53
CA VAL A 264 12.25 15.67 -19.11
C VAL A 264 11.96 15.86 -17.63
N VAL A 265 12.62 16.87 -17.09
CA VAL A 265 12.33 17.45 -15.79
C VAL A 265 12.12 18.95 -15.98
N THR A 266 11.18 19.52 -15.24
CA THR A 266 11.02 20.97 -15.16
C THR A 266 11.77 21.50 -13.95
N VAL A 267 12.54 22.58 -14.12
CA VAL A 267 13.22 23.28 -13.02
C VAL A 267 12.23 24.18 -12.28
N GLU A 268 11.33 24.78 -13.01
CA GLU A 268 10.22 25.55 -12.46
C GLU A 268 9.00 24.68 -12.15
N GLN A 269 8.13 25.15 -11.27
CA GLN A 269 6.92 24.43 -10.91
C GLN A 269 6.02 24.25 -12.13
N SER A 270 6.01 23.06 -12.68
CA SER A 270 4.95 22.65 -13.57
C SER A 270 3.62 22.73 -12.82
N SER A 271 2.61 23.33 -13.41
CA SER A 271 1.29 23.45 -12.80
C SER A 271 0.67 22.09 -12.47
N LYS A 272 1.10 21.01 -13.14
CA LYS A 272 0.57 19.67 -13.01
C LYS A 272 1.41 18.77 -12.11
N TYR A 273 2.73 18.79 -12.22
CA TYR A 273 3.65 17.92 -11.47
C TYR A 273 4.80 18.73 -10.85
N PRO A 274 4.50 19.58 -9.86
CA PRO A 274 5.53 20.37 -9.20
C PRO A 274 6.46 19.44 -8.40
N PRO A 275 7.71 19.86 -8.17
CA PRO A 275 8.57 19.25 -7.19
C PRO A 275 7.86 19.11 -5.82
N PRO A 276 8.22 18.12 -5.00
CA PRO A 276 7.59 17.99 -3.69
C PRO A 276 7.78 19.28 -2.88
N PRO A 277 6.73 19.76 -2.20
CA PRO A 277 6.82 20.97 -1.37
C PRO A 277 7.81 20.77 -0.22
N LEU A 278 8.39 21.85 0.25
CA LEU A 278 9.43 21.81 1.28
C LEU A 278 9.03 21.03 2.55
N PRO A 279 7.81 21.12 3.08
CA PRO A 279 7.39 20.29 4.20
C PRO A 279 7.57 18.78 3.95
N PHE A 280 7.33 18.33 2.73
CA PHE A 280 7.53 16.92 2.38
C PHE A 280 9.02 16.57 2.19
N ARG A 281 9.84 17.52 1.72
CA ARG A 281 11.29 17.31 1.57
C ARG A 281 11.97 16.99 2.90
N ALA A 282 11.46 17.50 4.03
CA ALA A 282 11.97 17.15 5.36
C ALA A 282 11.90 15.64 5.62
N PHE A 283 10.82 14.97 5.20
CA PHE A 283 10.72 13.52 5.26
C PHE A 283 11.72 12.83 4.31
N VAL A 284 11.90 13.35 3.09
CA VAL A 284 12.92 12.83 2.16
C VAL A 284 14.31 12.88 2.80
N GLY A 285 14.65 14.00 3.45
CA GLY A 285 15.90 14.14 4.19
C GLY A 285 16.06 13.09 5.31
N ALA A 286 15.00 12.77 6.03
CA ALA A 286 15.01 11.71 7.05
C ALA A 286 15.30 10.33 6.42
N CYS A 287 14.69 10.03 5.27
CA CYS A 287 14.94 8.78 4.54
C CYS A 287 16.41 8.66 4.10
N LEU A 288 16.98 9.74 3.56
CA LEU A 288 18.40 9.78 3.19
C LEU A 288 19.31 9.63 4.41
N ALA A 289 18.99 10.29 5.54
CA ALA A 289 19.76 10.12 6.78
C ALA A 289 19.75 8.67 7.27
N LYS A 290 18.59 7.99 7.18
CA LYS A 290 18.45 6.57 7.56
C LYS A 290 19.33 5.66 6.69
N VAL A 291 19.31 5.82 5.37
CA VAL A 291 20.18 5.05 4.47
C VAL A 291 21.66 5.38 4.72
N GLY A 292 22.00 6.68 4.82
CA GLY A 292 23.38 7.12 5.10
C GLY A 292 23.96 6.54 6.39
N ARG A 293 23.09 6.31 7.40
CA ARG A 293 23.47 5.64 8.64
C ARG A 293 23.67 4.13 8.50
N LEU A 294 22.85 3.47 7.68
CA LEU A 294 22.78 2.02 7.61
C LEU A 294 23.70 1.42 6.54
N THR A 295 23.95 2.14 5.45
CA THR A 295 24.79 1.62 4.35
C THR A 295 26.25 1.47 4.77
N LYS A 296 26.91 0.42 4.23
CA LYS A 296 28.34 0.19 4.39
C LYS A 296 29.19 0.93 3.34
N ASP A 297 28.53 1.49 2.31
CA ASP A 297 29.18 2.29 1.28
C ASP A 297 29.43 3.72 1.78
N GLY A 298 30.72 4.07 1.95
CA GLY A 298 31.09 5.38 2.51
C GLY A 298 30.73 6.56 1.61
N GLU A 299 30.77 6.41 0.29
CA GLU A 299 30.41 7.48 -0.64
C GLU A 299 28.89 7.76 -0.63
N VAL A 300 28.09 6.69 -0.65
CA VAL A 300 26.62 6.77 -0.53
C VAL A 300 26.25 7.38 0.82
N SER A 301 26.89 6.91 1.91
CA SER A 301 26.67 7.42 3.25
C SER A 301 26.90 8.93 3.33
N GLU A 302 28.10 9.39 2.91
CA GLU A 302 28.46 10.81 2.99
C GLU A 302 27.52 11.70 2.17
N ARG A 303 27.18 11.28 0.95
CA ARG A 303 26.27 12.00 0.06
C ARG A 303 24.87 12.11 0.65
N CYS A 304 24.30 11.00 1.11
CA CYS A 304 22.99 10.97 1.74
C CYS A 304 22.94 11.85 3.00
N LEU A 305 23.93 11.76 3.87
CA LEU A 305 23.99 12.56 5.09
C LEU A 305 24.19 14.05 4.83
N SER A 306 24.96 14.40 3.78
CA SER A 306 25.14 15.79 3.37
C SER A 306 23.82 16.42 2.91
N VAL A 307 23.10 15.76 2.00
CA VAL A 307 21.79 16.22 1.53
C VAL A 307 20.78 16.27 2.67
N ALA A 308 20.75 15.25 3.53
CA ALA A 308 19.84 15.21 4.66
C ALA A 308 20.00 16.41 5.62
N ARG A 309 21.26 16.78 5.93
CA ARG A 309 21.55 17.96 6.77
C ARG A 309 21.10 19.26 6.11
N GLU A 310 21.39 19.43 4.83
CA GLU A 310 20.98 20.62 4.07
C GLU A 310 19.45 20.76 4.03
N VAL A 311 18.74 19.69 3.71
CA VAL A 311 17.27 19.67 3.65
C VAL A 311 16.65 19.95 5.02
N ARG A 312 17.21 19.38 6.10
CA ARG A 312 16.79 19.69 7.46
C ARG A 312 16.94 21.18 7.78
N ASP A 313 18.08 21.77 7.46
CA ASP A 313 18.34 23.19 7.72
C ASP A 313 17.42 24.10 6.91
N LEU A 314 17.10 23.75 5.67
CA LEU A 314 16.11 24.44 4.85
C LEU A 314 14.71 24.35 5.47
N ALA A 315 14.33 23.16 5.94
CA ALA A 315 13.04 22.92 6.57
C ALA A 315 12.90 23.66 7.92
N LEU A 316 13.96 23.73 8.71
CA LEU A 316 14.00 24.51 9.96
C LEU A 316 13.79 26.01 9.70
N ARG A 317 14.52 26.57 8.73
CA ARG A 317 14.33 28.00 8.36
C ARG A 317 12.89 28.27 7.92
N ARG A 318 12.28 27.37 7.14
CA ARG A 318 10.89 27.52 6.70
C ARG A 318 9.90 27.43 7.87
N ASP A 319 10.17 26.56 8.85
CA ASP A 319 9.33 26.45 10.04
C ASP A 319 9.39 27.75 10.88
N ASP A 320 10.59 28.30 11.06
CA ASP A 320 10.82 29.56 11.80
C ASP A 320 10.19 30.78 11.08
N GLU A 321 10.24 30.84 9.75
CA GLU A 321 9.59 31.87 8.92
C GLU A 321 8.07 31.72 8.84
N GLY A 322 7.55 30.54 9.18
CA GLY A 322 6.15 30.13 9.02
C GLY A 322 5.77 29.71 7.61
N LEU A 323 4.95 28.67 7.53
CA LEU A 323 4.42 28.16 6.27
C LEU A 323 3.44 29.15 5.63
N LYS A 324 3.44 29.24 4.28
CA LYS A 324 2.60 30.17 3.52
C LYS A 324 1.77 29.45 2.46
N GLY A 325 0.60 29.98 2.18
CA GLY A 325 -0.27 29.48 1.10
C GLY A 325 -0.65 28.00 1.30
N ARG A 326 -0.44 27.17 0.27
CA ARG A 326 -0.81 25.74 0.31
C ARG A 326 0.04 24.91 1.29
N GLU A 327 1.23 25.38 1.64
CA GLU A 327 2.11 24.66 2.56
C GLU A 327 1.56 24.64 4.00
N THR A 328 0.73 25.61 4.39
CA THR A 328 0.11 25.64 5.74
C THR A 328 -0.61 24.34 6.05
N ARG A 329 -1.25 23.73 5.05
CA ARG A 329 -1.96 22.45 5.18
C ARG A 329 -1.04 21.22 5.29
N LEU A 330 0.26 21.42 5.26
CA LEU A 330 1.29 20.39 5.37
C LEU A 330 2.12 20.53 6.65
N TYR A 331 1.61 21.30 7.61
CA TYR A 331 2.33 21.56 8.86
C TYR A 331 2.66 20.27 9.64
N LEU A 332 1.69 19.36 9.76
CA LEU A 332 1.92 18.04 10.38
C LEU A 332 3.02 17.25 9.67
N ILE A 333 3.04 17.29 8.33
CA ILE A 333 4.08 16.60 7.53
C ILE A 333 5.46 17.21 7.78
N LEU A 334 5.55 18.56 7.88
CA LEU A 334 6.80 19.23 8.20
C LEU A 334 7.32 18.82 9.58
N GLN A 335 6.45 18.85 10.60
CA GLN A 335 6.84 18.50 11.97
C GLN A 335 7.27 17.02 12.06
N ALA A 336 6.56 16.13 11.39
CA ALA A 336 6.91 14.71 11.34
C ALA A 336 8.23 14.45 10.58
N GLY A 337 8.43 15.12 9.44
CA GLY A 337 9.67 15.01 8.68
C GLY A 337 10.89 15.52 9.44
N LEU A 338 10.76 16.67 10.12
CA LEU A 338 11.81 17.22 10.97
C LEU A 338 12.09 16.32 12.18
N LEU A 339 11.04 15.78 12.83
CA LEU A 339 11.19 14.83 13.94
C LEU A 339 12.03 13.61 13.52
N LEU A 340 11.69 13.01 12.38
CA LEU A 340 12.41 11.85 11.86
C LEU A 340 13.84 12.22 11.43
N SER A 341 14.05 13.38 10.80
CA SER A 341 15.39 13.88 10.44
C SER A 341 16.26 14.09 11.68
N ASP A 342 15.73 14.70 12.71
CA ASP A 342 16.45 14.94 13.97
C ASP A 342 16.88 13.62 14.64
N LEU A 343 15.98 12.62 14.67
CA LEU A 343 16.27 11.31 15.27
C LEU A 343 17.31 10.54 14.46
N GLU A 344 17.19 10.49 13.13
CA GLU A 344 18.16 9.76 12.30
C GLU A 344 19.55 10.43 12.32
N LEU A 345 19.62 11.77 12.29
CA LEU A 345 20.89 12.49 12.42
C LEU A 345 21.48 12.36 13.83
N TYR A 346 20.66 12.32 14.88
CA TYR A 346 21.11 12.05 16.24
C TYR A 346 21.78 10.66 16.37
N ARG A 347 21.25 9.64 15.69
CA ARG A 347 21.83 8.30 15.67
C ARG A 347 23.18 8.24 14.94
N VAL A 348 23.41 9.16 14.01
CA VAL A 348 24.72 9.31 13.33
C VAL A 348 25.69 10.10 14.20
N GLU A 349 25.26 11.21 14.75
CA GLU A 349 26.05 12.13 15.56
C GLU A 349 25.20 12.58 16.78
N PRO A 350 25.45 12.03 17.99
CA PRO A 350 24.67 12.33 19.19
C PRO A 350 24.84 13.77 19.68
N ARG A 351 24.14 14.71 19.08
CA ARG A 351 24.12 16.13 19.44
C ARG A 351 22.86 16.49 20.22
N GLU A 352 23.01 17.22 21.29
CA GLU A 352 21.91 17.61 22.16
C GLU A 352 20.86 18.52 21.49
N ASP A 353 21.24 19.26 20.45
CA ASP A 353 20.30 20.08 19.69
C ASP A 353 19.32 19.22 18.89
N TYR A 354 19.75 18.11 18.27
CA TYR A 354 18.86 17.20 17.56
C TYR A 354 17.79 16.63 18.49
N ILE A 355 18.18 16.14 19.65
CA ILE A 355 17.19 15.50 20.54
C ILE A 355 16.26 16.52 21.21
N ARG A 356 16.76 17.73 21.53
CA ARG A 356 15.92 18.83 22.01
C ARG A 356 14.89 19.25 20.96
N ASP A 357 15.31 19.37 19.69
CA ASP A 357 14.42 19.72 18.58
C ASP A 357 13.42 18.60 18.32
N ALA A 358 13.83 17.34 18.31
CA ALA A 358 12.94 16.19 18.20
C ALA A 358 11.85 16.22 19.29
N ARG A 359 12.21 16.48 20.56
CA ARG A 359 11.23 16.59 21.65
C ARG A 359 10.23 17.72 21.43
N ARG A 360 10.69 18.88 20.94
CA ARG A 360 9.80 19.99 20.55
C ARG A 360 8.81 19.55 19.46
N ARG A 361 9.28 18.80 18.44
CA ARG A 361 8.43 18.29 17.36
C ARG A 361 7.37 17.30 17.86
N VAL A 362 7.73 16.46 18.83
CA VAL A 362 6.74 15.58 19.48
C VAL A 362 5.61 16.41 20.10
N GLN A 363 5.92 17.50 20.81
CA GLN A 363 4.90 18.39 21.39
C GLN A 363 4.01 19.03 20.33
N GLU A 364 4.61 19.51 19.21
CA GLU A 364 3.85 20.08 18.10
C GLU A 364 2.92 19.05 17.46
N VAL A 365 3.41 17.83 17.20
CA VAL A 365 2.59 16.73 16.63
C VAL A 365 1.43 16.39 17.57
N LEU A 366 1.68 16.23 18.87
CA LEU A 366 0.64 15.92 19.85
C LEU A 366 -0.43 17.02 19.94
N SER A 367 -0.05 18.29 19.78
CA SER A 367 -0.97 19.44 19.79
C SER A 367 -1.99 19.43 18.65
N LEU A 368 -1.68 18.70 17.56
CA LEU A 368 -2.54 18.59 16.38
C LEU A 368 -3.56 17.44 16.49
N GLN A 369 -3.48 16.60 17.53
CA GLN A 369 -4.49 15.56 17.76
C GLN A 369 -5.70 16.14 18.50
N ASP A 370 -6.91 15.79 18.05
CA ASP A 370 -8.15 16.15 18.75
C ASP A 370 -8.56 15.10 19.80
N GLY A 371 -9.66 15.38 20.50
CA GLY A 371 -10.19 14.49 21.53
C GLY A 371 -10.72 13.16 21.00
N GLU A 372 -11.04 13.09 19.72
CA GLU A 372 -11.51 11.87 19.04
C GLU A 372 -10.37 11.02 18.47
N GLY A 373 -9.12 11.48 18.63
CA GLY A 373 -7.94 10.76 18.15
C GLY A 373 -7.53 11.07 16.71
N PHE A 374 -8.17 12.05 16.08
CA PHE A 374 -7.84 12.47 14.73
C PHE A 374 -6.68 13.46 14.73
N PHE A 375 -5.72 13.30 13.81
CA PHE A 375 -4.65 14.26 13.61
C PHE A 375 -4.99 15.22 12.47
N TRP A 376 -4.85 16.51 12.75
CA TRP A 376 -5.08 17.57 11.77
C TRP A 376 -3.79 17.90 11.03
N GLY A 377 -3.90 18.15 9.74
CA GLY A 377 -2.73 18.50 8.91
C GLY A 377 -2.17 19.89 9.19
N ASP A 378 -2.94 20.76 9.86
CA ASP A 378 -2.57 22.14 10.21
C ASP A 378 -3.16 22.58 11.55
N ARG A 379 -2.62 23.70 12.07
CA ARG A 379 -3.04 24.29 13.36
C ARG A 379 -4.47 24.82 13.36
N ASP A 380 -4.97 25.25 12.19
CA ASP A 380 -6.32 25.80 12.04
C ASP A 380 -7.37 24.70 11.90
N ARG A 381 -6.96 23.43 11.89
CA ARG A 381 -7.81 22.24 11.70
C ARG A 381 -8.63 22.30 10.41
N SER A 382 -8.04 22.86 9.35
CA SER A 382 -8.66 23.02 8.04
C SER A 382 -8.34 21.90 7.06
N SER A 383 -7.37 21.06 7.38
CA SER A 383 -6.97 19.91 6.55
C SER A 383 -6.76 18.66 7.40
N GLU A 384 -7.15 17.53 6.81
CA GLU A 384 -6.92 16.22 7.41
C GLU A 384 -5.46 15.77 7.24
N GLU A 385 -5.02 14.85 8.09
CA GLU A 385 -3.75 14.16 7.88
C GLU A 385 -3.72 13.49 6.51
N ARG A 386 -2.61 13.64 5.80
CA ARG A 386 -2.46 13.02 4.47
C ARG A 386 -1.60 11.77 4.51
N LYS A 387 -0.64 11.73 5.41
CA LYS A 387 0.36 10.67 5.54
C LYS A 387 0.69 10.44 7.01
N PRO A 388 0.75 9.19 7.50
CA PRO A 388 0.93 8.92 8.93
C PRO A 388 2.40 9.00 9.40
N PHE A 389 3.24 9.83 8.79
CA PHE A 389 4.64 10.00 9.19
C PHE A 389 4.79 10.49 10.63
N HIS A 390 3.83 11.23 11.13
CA HIS A 390 3.79 11.69 12.51
C HIS A 390 3.72 10.54 13.52
N LEU A 391 2.94 9.48 13.21
CA LEU A 391 2.92 8.27 14.04
C LEU A 391 4.26 7.54 13.98
N VAL A 392 4.89 7.47 12.79
CA VAL A 392 6.24 6.89 12.66
C VAL A 392 7.23 7.68 13.49
N GLY A 393 7.23 9.02 13.40
CA GLY A 393 8.10 9.89 14.20
C GLY A 393 7.90 9.76 15.71
N LEU A 394 6.65 9.69 16.16
CA LEU A 394 6.32 9.46 17.57
C LEU A 394 6.83 8.11 18.07
N TYR A 395 6.69 7.05 17.25
CA TYR A 395 7.18 5.72 17.59
C TYR A 395 8.71 5.67 17.63
N GLU A 396 9.40 6.25 16.65
CA GLU A 396 10.86 6.35 16.66
C GLU A 396 11.39 7.16 17.85
N PHE A 397 10.69 8.20 18.28
CA PHE A 397 11.02 8.94 19.50
C PHE A 397 10.87 8.07 20.76
N LEU A 398 9.79 7.29 20.87
CA LEU A 398 9.62 6.35 22.00
C LEU A 398 10.74 5.31 22.05
N ARG A 399 11.21 4.83 20.89
CA ARG A 399 12.33 3.89 20.82
C ARG A 399 13.65 4.50 21.29
N GLU A 400 13.89 5.74 20.90
CA GLU A 400 15.15 6.46 21.20
C GLU A 400 15.19 7.00 22.63
N ARG A 401 14.05 7.42 23.18
CA ARG A 401 13.93 8.16 24.44
C ARG A 401 12.83 7.59 25.33
N SER A 402 12.85 6.28 25.57
CA SER A 402 11.80 5.55 26.32
C SER A 402 11.49 6.13 27.72
N GLU A 403 12.47 6.79 28.35
CA GLU A 403 12.36 7.38 29.69
C GLU A 403 11.99 8.89 29.67
N ASP A 404 11.76 9.47 28.48
CA ASP A 404 11.38 10.89 28.43
C ASP A 404 9.99 11.11 29.06
N PRO A 405 9.82 12.17 29.89
CA PRO A 405 8.55 12.46 30.56
C PRO A 405 7.33 12.61 29.63
N ILE A 406 7.53 12.87 28.33
CA ILE A 406 6.45 13.00 27.34
C ILE A 406 5.93 11.64 26.83
N CYS A 407 6.65 10.54 27.07
CA CYS A 407 6.29 9.23 26.54
C CYS A 407 4.89 8.72 26.93
N PRO A 408 4.37 8.96 28.15
CA PRO A 408 2.98 8.62 28.47
C PRO A 408 1.96 9.32 27.57
N GLU A 409 2.18 10.59 27.21
CA GLU A 409 1.30 11.36 26.34
C GLU A 409 1.34 10.79 24.89
N VAL A 410 2.52 10.39 24.43
CA VAL A 410 2.68 9.75 23.12
C VAL A 410 1.93 8.41 23.08
N ARG A 411 2.03 7.57 24.12
CA ARG A 411 1.27 6.31 24.22
C ARG A 411 -0.23 6.54 24.23
N ASP A 412 -0.69 7.58 24.94
CA ASP A 412 -2.11 7.94 24.94
C ASP A 412 -2.59 8.46 23.59
N ALA A 413 -1.75 9.17 22.85
CA ALA A 413 -2.06 9.58 21.48
C ALA A 413 -2.25 8.37 20.53
N PHE A 414 -1.37 7.37 20.63
CA PHE A 414 -1.56 6.10 19.92
C PHE A 414 -2.86 5.39 20.32
N ARG A 415 -3.19 5.38 21.61
CA ARG A 415 -4.44 4.77 22.10
C ARG A 415 -5.67 5.44 21.46
N ARG A 416 -5.76 6.78 21.55
CA ARG A 416 -6.90 7.53 20.97
C ARG A 416 -7.03 7.29 19.46
N TRP A 417 -5.91 7.35 18.74
CA TRP A 417 -5.89 7.09 17.31
C TRP A 417 -6.35 5.65 16.98
N ALA A 418 -5.81 4.65 17.69
CA ALA A 418 -6.14 3.24 17.46
C ALA A 418 -7.60 2.92 17.83
N ASP A 419 -8.14 3.48 18.92
CA ASP A 419 -9.54 3.33 19.31
C ASP A 419 -10.48 3.88 18.22
N ARG A 420 -10.13 5.04 17.63
CA ARG A 420 -10.85 5.61 16.49
C ARG A 420 -10.83 4.68 15.28
N VAL A 421 -9.65 4.23 14.87
CA VAL A 421 -9.49 3.33 13.70
C VAL A 421 -10.24 2.01 13.93
N LEU A 422 -10.17 1.44 15.14
CA LEU A 422 -10.92 0.26 15.54
C LEU A 422 -12.43 0.46 15.35
N SER A 423 -12.97 1.61 15.77
CA SER A 423 -14.40 1.91 15.62
C SER A 423 -14.86 1.93 14.16
N LEU A 424 -14.00 2.40 13.25
CA LEU A 424 -14.28 2.44 11.80
C LEU A 424 -14.19 1.05 11.15
N ALA A 425 -13.41 0.13 11.71
CA ALA A 425 -13.26 -1.24 11.19
C ALA A 425 -14.37 -2.19 11.69
N GLN A 426 -14.98 -1.93 12.83
CA GLN A 426 -16.01 -2.82 13.42
C GLN A 426 -17.31 -2.88 12.62
N VAL A 427 -17.56 -1.94 11.74
CA VAL A 427 -18.82 -1.83 10.98
C VAL A 427 -18.84 -2.76 9.76
N SER A 428 -17.71 -3.31 9.36
CA SER A 428 -17.57 -4.17 8.18
C SER A 428 -17.42 -5.65 8.55
N PRO A 429 -18.11 -6.57 7.86
CA PRO A 429 -17.88 -8.00 8.03
C PRO A 429 -16.46 -8.42 7.68
N PHE A 430 -15.81 -7.71 6.76
CA PHE A 430 -14.41 -7.95 6.39
C PHE A 430 -13.41 -7.30 7.36
N GLY A 431 -13.87 -6.40 8.24
CA GLY A 431 -13.04 -5.71 9.22
C GLY A 431 -12.05 -4.70 8.63
N GLN A 432 -12.21 -4.30 7.36
CA GLN A 432 -11.44 -3.20 6.80
C GLN A 432 -11.89 -1.86 7.38
N VAL A 433 -10.96 -0.92 7.45
CA VAL A 433 -11.24 0.46 7.87
C VAL A 433 -11.99 1.18 6.78
N GLY A 434 -13.06 1.87 7.15
CA GLY A 434 -13.87 2.69 6.25
C GLY A 434 -13.85 4.17 6.63
N VAL A 435 -14.63 4.95 5.90
CA VAL A 435 -14.87 6.37 6.16
C VAL A 435 -16.30 6.54 6.64
N LYS A 436 -16.49 7.24 7.74
CA LYS A 436 -17.83 7.60 8.21
C LYS A 436 -18.31 8.83 7.44
N ALA A 437 -19.39 8.68 6.68
CA ALA A 437 -20.04 9.78 5.99
C ALA A 437 -20.83 10.68 6.96
N GLU A 438 -21.24 11.87 6.49
CA GLU A 438 -22.02 12.82 7.30
C GLU A 438 -23.35 12.23 7.81
N ASP A 439 -23.96 11.33 7.06
CA ASP A 439 -25.18 10.61 7.44
C ASP A 439 -24.92 9.45 8.44
N GLY A 440 -23.68 9.27 8.86
CA GLY A 440 -23.25 8.22 9.77
C GLY A 440 -23.01 6.86 9.12
N SER A 441 -23.27 6.70 7.81
CA SER A 441 -22.98 5.46 7.08
C SER A 441 -21.48 5.24 6.94
N LEU A 442 -21.05 3.97 6.88
CA LEU A 442 -19.68 3.61 6.56
C LEU A 442 -19.54 3.48 5.05
N ARG A 443 -18.49 4.05 4.50
CA ARG A 443 -18.15 3.96 3.09
C ARG A 443 -16.71 3.45 2.92
N ASN A 444 -16.38 2.95 1.73
CA ASN A 444 -15.01 2.62 1.39
C ASN A 444 -14.13 3.88 1.37
N LEU A 445 -12.80 3.69 1.53
CA LEU A 445 -11.83 4.79 1.56
C LEU A 445 -11.70 5.57 0.24
N GLY A 446 -12.32 5.11 -0.84
CA GLY A 446 -12.19 5.72 -2.16
C GLY A 446 -10.98 5.20 -2.94
N ARG A 447 -10.42 6.02 -3.84
CA ARG A 447 -9.33 5.63 -4.75
C ARG A 447 -8.01 5.40 -4.03
N TYR A 448 -7.16 4.54 -4.61
CA TYR A 448 -5.77 4.33 -4.16
C TYR A 448 -5.65 3.98 -2.68
N GLN A 449 -6.48 3.06 -2.23
CA GLN A 449 -6.64 2.84 -0.78
C GLN A 449 -5.65 1.86 -0.16
N ASN A 450 -4.98 0.99 -0.94
CA ASN A 450 -4.16 -0.08 -0.36
C ASN A 450 -2.98 0.43 0.47
N TRP A 451 -2.34 1.54 0.10
CA TRP A 451 -1.34 2.14 0.96
C TRP A 451 -1.91 2.57 2.33
N ARG A 452 -3.16 3.03 2.38
CA ARG A 452 -3.82 3.41 3.64
C ARG A 452 -4.06 2.20 4.52
N PHE A 453 -4.46 1.08 3.95
CA PHE A 453 -4.60 -0.17 4.70
C PHE A 453 -3.25 -0.63 5.25
N GLY A 454 -2.17 -0.55 4.49
CA GLY A 454 -0.81 -0.76 4.99
C GLY A 454 -0.45 0.17 6.16
N ALA A 455 -0.77 1.46 6.03
CA ALA A 455 -0.52 2.45 7.07
C ALA A 455 -1.37 2.21 8.34
N TYR A 456 -2.65 1.86 8.20
CA TYR A 456 -3.49 1.46 9.34
C TYR A 456 -2.96 0.18 10.00
N THR A 457 -2.51 -0.79 9.21
CA THR A 457 -1.86 -2.00 9.72
C THR A 457 -0.67 -1.65 10.60
N TRP A 458 0.23 -0.82 10.09
CA TRP A 458 1.42 -0.41 10.81
C TRP A 458 1.07 0.30 12.13
N GLY A 459 0.17 1.27 12.10
CA GLY A 459 -0.22 2.04 13.27
C GLY A 459 -0.94 1.21 14.34
N LEU A 460 -1.86 0.33 13.92
CA LEU A 460 -2.60 -0.56 14.83
C LEU A 460 -1.68 -1.61 15.45
N ALA A 461 -0.78 -2.22 14.68
CA ALA A 461 0.20 -3.18 15.20
C ALA A 461 1.15 -2.50 16.20
N THR A 462 1.59 -1.26 15.90
CA THR A 462 2.38 -0.44 16.84
C THR A 462 1.60 -0.16 18.13
N ALA A 463 0.36 0.28 18.02
CA ALA A 463 -0.49 0.53 19.19
C ALA A 463 -0.72 -0.74 20.01
N SER A 464 -0.87 -1.89 19.35
CA SER A 464 -1.01 -3.18 20.03
C SER A 464 0.20 -3.51 20.90
N MET A 465 1.43 -3.34 20.37
CA MET A 465 2.66 -3.55 21.14
C MET A 465 2.80 -2.55 22.29
N LEU A 466 2.60 -1.26 22.00
CA LEU A 466 2.78 -0.19 22.99
C LEU A 466 1.80 -0.28 24.18
N LEU A 467 0.63 -0.88 23.97
CA LEU A 467 -0.50 -0.87 24.92
C LEU A 467 -0.90 -2.25 25.41
N GLY A 468 -0.33 -3.33 24.86
CA GLY A 468 -0.68 -4.72 25.21
C GLY A 468 -2.11 -5.13 24.81
N ARG A 469 -2.71 -4.47 23.78
CA ARG A 469 -4.10 -4.70 23.37
C ARG A 469 -4.18 -5.50 22.07
N HIS A 470 -4.54 -6.78 22.20
CA HIS A 470 -4.57 -7.73 21.07
C HIS A 470 -5.62 -7.38 20.00
N GLU A 471 -6.73 -6.74 20.38
CA GLU A 471 -7.77 -6.35 19.42
C GLU A 471 -7.27 -5.41 18.32
N TYR A 472 -6.27 -4.58 18.59
CA TYR A 472 -5.66 -3.74 17.57
C TYR A 472 -4.88 -4.58 16.55
N LEU A 473 -4.17 -5.62 17.02
CA LEU A 473 -3.44 -6.52 16.14
C LEU A 473 -4.37 -7.31 15.21
N GLU A 474 -5.50 -7.79 15.75
CA GLU A 474 -6.49 -8.49 14.93
C GLU A 474 -7.04 -7.61 13.80
N VAL A 475 -7.27 -6.33 14.07
CA VAL A 475 -7.73 -5.39 13.03
C VAL A 475 -6.59 -5.04 12.07
N ALA A 476 -5.36 -4.92 12.56
CA ALA A 476 -4.18 -4.73 11.72
C ALA A 476 -4.04 -5.86 10.69
N GLU A 477 -4.13 -7.12 11.13
CA GLU A 477 -4.08 -8.28 10.24
C GLU A 477 -5.15 -8.23 9.14
N ARG A 478 -6.37 -7.81 9.49
CA ARG A 478 -7.48 -7.73 8.53
C ARG A 478 -7.26 -6.73 7.41
N GLN A 479 -6.53 -5.64 7.66
CA GLN A 479 -6.21 -4.69 6.61
C GLN A 479 -5.29 -5.34 5.54
N ILE A 480 -4.30 -6.12 5.96
CA ILE A 480 -3.46 -6.90 5.05
C ILE A 480 -4.26 -8.02 4.39
N GLN A 481 -5.10 -8.73 5.15
CA GLN A 481 -5.93 -9.80 4.62
C GLN A 481 -6.92 -9.28 3.56
N TRP A 482 -7.43 -8.04 3.71
CA TRP A 482 -8.21 -7.37 2.67
C TRP A 482 -7.44 -7.23 1.37
N ILE A 483 -6.18 -6.79 1.42
CA ILE A 483 -5.32 -6.69 0.24
C ILE A 483 -5.11 -8.07 -0.41
N LEU A 484 -5.05 -9.11 0.41
CA LEU A 484 -4.70 -10.48 0.01
C LEU A 484 -5.91 -11.39 -0.26
N GLY A 485 -7.11 -10.85 -0.50
CA GLY A 485 -8.26 -11.63 -0.96
C GLY A 485 -9.44 -11.69 0.00
N LEU A 486 -9.28 -11.36 1.29
CA LEU A 486 -10.41 -11.27 2.22
C LEU A 486 -11.20 -9.97 1.97
N ASN A 487 -11.77 -9.87 0.80
CA ASN A 487 -12.54 -8.72 0.32
C ASN A 487 -13.74 -9.19 -0.52
N PRO A 488 -14.74 -8.34 -0.77
CA PRO A 488 -15.96 -8.74 -1.48
C PRO A 488 -15.71 -9.28 -2.90
N ALA A 489 -14.59 -8.89 -3.52
CA ALA A 489 -14.19 -9.38 -4.84
C ALA A 489 -13.57 -10.78 -4.80
N ASP A 490 -13.16 -11.28 -3.61
CA ASP A 490 -12.43 -12.53 -3.47
C ASP A 490 -11.16 -12.56 -4.35
N ILE A 491 -10.42 -11.45 -4.39
CA ILE A 491 -9.27 -11.22 -5.27
C ILE A 491 -8.09 -10.70 -4.45
N SER A 492 -6.94 -11.33 -4.60
CA SER A 492 -5.68 -10.79 -4.09
C SER A 492 -5.21 -9.61 -4.95
N MET A 493 -4.90 -8.52 -4.31
CA MET A 493 -4.34 -7.32 -4.92
C MET A 493 -2.81 -7.27 -4.83
N MET A 494 -2.18 -8.38 -4.46
CA MET A 494 -0.73 -8.60 -4.54
C MET A 494 -0.44 -9.57 -5.69
N ALA A 495 0.28 -9.11 -6.69
CA ALA A 495 0.61 -9.92 -7.85
C ALA A 495 1.47 -11.13 -7.48
N GLY A 496 1.11 -12.29 -8.02
CA GLY A 496 1.78 -13.55 -7.73
C GLY A 496 1.42 -14.19 -6.38
N VAL A 497 0.42 -13.64 -5.67
CA VAL A 497 -0.12 -14.22 -4.44
C VAL A 497 -1.63 -14.39 -4.58
N GLY A 498 -2.11 -15.62 -4.58
CA GLY A 498 -3.54 -15.90 -4.70
C GLY A 498 -4.09 -15.65 -6.11
N ARG A 499 -5.41 -15.49 -6.19
CA ARG A 499 -6.12 -15.16 -7.42
C ARG A 499 -6.15 -13.64 -7.60
N GLY A 500 -5.53 -13.16 -8.69
CA GLY A 500 -5.52 -11.75 -9.03
C GLY A 500 -6.71 -11.31 -9.90
N PRO A 501 -6.78 -10.02 -10.25
CA PRO A 501 -7.89 -9.44 -11.03
C PRO A 501 -7.86 -9.81 -12.52
N GLY A 502 -6.82 -10.49 -12.98
CA GLY A 502 -6.68 -10.92 -14.37
C GLY A 502 -6.13 -9.89 -15.34
N CYS A 503 -6.10 -8.64 -15.01
CA CYS A 503 -5.34 -7.63 -15.74
C CYS A 503 -4.59 -6.72 -14.74
N TYR A 504 -3.45 -6.23 -15.20
CA TYR A 504 -2.59 -5.37 -14.40
C TYR A 504 -2.18 -4.15 -15.21
N HIS A 505 -2.27 -2.98 -14.62
CA HIS A 505 -1.88 -1.74 -15.28
C HIS A 505 -0.40 -1.48 -15.03
N HIS A 506 0.43 -2.03 -15.90
CA HIS A 506 1.87 -1.75 -15.93
C HIS A 506 2.39 -1.87 -17.36
N ARG A 507 3.22 -0.93 -17.78
CA ARG A 507 3.76 -0.90 -19.16
C ARG A 507 4.72 -2.02 -19.49
N TYR A 508 5.17 -2.79 -18.52
CA TYR A 508 5.88 -4.04 -18.78
C TYR A 508 5.06 -5.04 -19.60
N CYS A 509 3.75 -4.86 -19.69
CA CYS A 509 2.93 -5.65 -20.62
C CYS A 509 3.31 -5.48 -22.10
N PHE A 510 4.14 -4.49 -22.42
CA PHE A 510 4.72 -4.31 -23.77
C PHE A 510 6.08 -4.99 -23.94
N ILE A 511 6.60 -5.65 -22.92
CA ILE A 511 7.81 -6.45 -22.97
C ILE A 511 7.42 -7.89 -23.34
N GLU A 512 8.13 -8.47 -24.30
CA GLU A 512 7.90 -9.87 -24.73
C GLU A 512 8.06 -10.83 -23.54
N GLY A 513 7.06 -11.67 -23.32
CA GLY A 513 7.00 -12.61 -22.20
C GLY A 513 6.36 -12.04 -20.92
N HIS A 514 5.96 -10.77 -20.91
CA HIS A 514 5.30 -10.11 -19.77
C HIS A 514 3.95 -9.48 -20.13
N GLU A 515 3.28 -10.01 -21.16
CA GLU A 515 2.07 -9.43 -21.74
C GLU A 515 0.89 -9.37 -20.78
N ASP A 516 0.90 -10.14 -19.70
CA ASP A 516 -0.10 -10.10 -18.63
C ASP A 516 0.09 -8.89 -17.68
N GLY A 517 1.24 -8.20 -17.77
CA GLY A 517 1.59 -7.08 -16.90
C GLY A 517 1.82 -7.48 -15.44
N VAL A 518 1.93 -8.77 -15.14
CA VAL A 518 2.20 -9.26 -13.77
C VAL A 518 3.64 -8.93 -13.38
N VAL A 519 3.80 -8.13 -12.32
CA VAL A 519 5.10 -7.89 -11.66
C VAL A 519 5.02 -8.47 -10.24
N PRO A 520 5.69 -9.61 -9.96
CA PRO A 520 5.53 -10.32 -8.70
C PRO A 520 5.80 -9.44 -7.48
N GLY A 521 4.93 -9.55 -6.49
CA GLY A 521 5.02 -8.77 -5.25
C GLY A 521 4.45 -7.35 -5.34
N GLY A 522 4.07 -6.89 -6.53
CA GLY A 522 3.45 -5.58 -6.72
C GLY A 522 2.07 -5.50 -6.07
N ILE A 523 1.80 -4.41 -5.36
CA ILE A 523 0.52 -4.14 -4.71
C ILE A 523 -0.27 -3.15 -5.57
N LEU A 524 -1.49 -3.54 -5.93
CA LEU A 524 -2.41 -2.72 -6.72
C LEU A 524 -2.97 -1.55 -5.93
N ASN A 525 -3.49 -0.54 -6.63
CA ASN A 525 -4.17 0.61 -6.02
C ASN A 525 -5.40 0.20 -5.19
N GLY A 526 -6.10 -0.85 -5.59
CA GLY A 526 -7.13 -1.48 -4.79
C GLY A 526 -8.55 -1.28 -5.29
N LEU A 527 -9.47 -1.88 -4.57
CA LEU A 527 -10.90 -1.79 -4.87
C LEU A 527 -11.39 -0.36 -4.70
N VAL A 528 -12.15 0.13 -5.67
CA VAL A 528 -12.75 1.46 -5.64
C VAL A 528 -14.22 1.32 -5.24
N GLY A 529 -14.62 2.01 -4.17
CA GLY A 529 -16.02 2.13 -3.79
C GLY A 529 -16.64 3.41 -4.37
N GLY A 530 -17.95 3.41 -4.59
CA GLY A 530 -18.69 4.55 -5.09
C GLY A 530 -18.91 5.65 -4.04
N THR A 531 -17.84 6.11 -3.40
CA THR A 531 -17.93 7.16 -2.37
C THR A 531 -18.04 8.57 -2.93
N GLY A 532 -17.69 8.74 -4.21
CA GLY A 532 -17.61 10.06 -4.84
C GLY A 532 -18.84 10.45 -5.64
N GLY A 533 -19.88 9.62 -5.67
CA GLY A 533 -21.06 9.87 -6.50
C GLY A 533 -20.82 9.66 -8.01
N PRO A 534 -21.72 10.14 -8.88
CA PRO A 534 -21.68 9.87 -10.32
C PRO A 534 -20.38 10.20 -11.03
N MET A 535 -19.55 11.08 -10.47
CA MET A 535 -18.25 11.47 -11.07
C MET A 535 -17.18 10.39 -10.96
N ASP A 536 -17.16 9.61 -9.89
CA ASP A 536 -16.20 8.49 -9.78
C ASP A 536 -16.60 7.32 -10.67
N ILE A 537 -17.90 7.12 -10.87
CA ILE A 537 -18.44 6.20 -11.87
C ILE A 537 -18.32 6.80 -13.27
N GLY A 538 -18.47 8.10 -13.42
CA GLY A 538 -18.44 8.80 -14.70
C GLY A 538 -17.11 8.80 -15.44
N ASP A 539 -16.00 8.67 -14.73
CA ASP A 539 -14.69 8.46 -15.33
C ASP A 539 -14.55 7.04 -15.93
N PHE A 540 -15.47 6.15 -15.62
CA PHE A 540 -15.57 4.80 -16.16
C PHE A 540 -16.57 4.66 -17.30
N ARG A 541 -17.10 5.76 -17.83
CA ARG A 541 -18.08 5.80 -18.94
C ARG A 541 -17.59 5.20 -20.25
N THR A 542 -16.37 4.75 -20.33
CA THR A 542 -15.79 4.14 -21.52
C THR A 542 -16.06 2.65 -21.65
N GLY A 543 -16.95 2.08 -20.84
CA GLY A 543 -17.49 0.74 -21.05
C GLY A 543 -16.66 -0.41 -20.43
N ASN A 544 -15.75 -0.09 -19.51
CA ASN A 544 -14.81 -1.05 -18.96
C ASN A 544 -15.19 -1.57 -17.57
N PHE A 545 -16.26 -1.04 -17.01
CA PHE A 545 -16.83 -1.48 -15.75
C PHE A 545 -18.21 -2.06 -16.01
N VAL A 546 -18.40 -3.30 -15.65
CA VAL A 546 -19.72 -3.87 -15.51
C VAL A 546 -20.25 -3.41 -14.17
N VAL A 547 -20.87 -2.25 -14.13
CA VAL A 547 -21.73 -1.86 -13.02
C VAL A 547 -23.05 -2.56 -13.29
N SER A 548 -23.36 -3.61 -12.56
CA SER A 548 -24.72 -4.13 -12.53
C SER A 548 -25.60 -3.09 -11.82
N ASP A 549 -26.74 -2.74 -12.42
CA ASP A 549 -27.75 -1.88 -11.77
C ASP A 549 -28.24 -2.47 -10.44
N ASP A 550 -27.98 -3.77 -10.21
CA ASP A 550 -28.32 -4.48 -8.97
C ASP A 550 -27.24 -4.37 -7.88
N LEU A 551 -26.06 -3.79 -8.17
CA LEU A 551 -25.02 -3.59 -7.16
C LEU A 551 -25.25 -2.32 -6.35
N PRO A 552 -25.05 -2.35 -5.03
CA PRO A 552 -25.08 -1.14 -4.21
C PRO A 552 -24.10 -0.09 -4.74
N VAL A 553 -24.46 1.19 -4.62
CA VAL A 553 -23.63 2.31 -5.09
C VAL A 553 -22.19 2.27 -4.54
N ASP A 554 -22.01 1.73 -3.35
CA ASP A 554 -20.71 1.59 -2.67
C ASP A 554 -20.07 0.21 -2.87
N TYR A 555 -20.55 -0.59 -3.83
CA TYR A 555 -19.92 -1.90 -4.09
C TYR A 555 -18.49 -1.69 -4.60
N PRO A 556 -17.50 -2.37 -4.03
CA PRO A 556 -16.12 -2.21 -4.45
C PRO A 556 -15.90 -2.83 -5.83
N ILE A 557 -15.33 -2.02 -6.72
CA ILE A 557 -15.11 -2.38 -8.12
C ILE A 557 -13.61 -2.52 -8.37
N ILE A 558 -13.25 -3.50 -9.17
CA ILE A 558 -11.92 -3.65 -9.73
C ILE A 558 -12.04 -3.79 -11.24
N ASP A 559 -11.16 -3.12 -11.97
CA ASP A 559 -11.16 -3.19 -13.43
C ASP A 559 -10.65 -4.54 -13.91
N THR A 560 -11.36 -5.12 -14.83
CA THR A 560 -11.04 -6.45 -15.41
C THR A 560 -10.95 -6.40 -16.93
N ASP A 561 -11.24 -5.26 -17.55
CA ASP A 561 -11.17 -5.11 -19.00
C ASP A 561 -9.84 -4.50 -19.44
N VAL A 562 -9.29 -5.08 -20.48
CA VAL A 562 -8.06 -4.62 -21.14
C VAL A 562 -8.19 -3.22 -21.75
N TRP A 563 -9.39 -2.84 -22.19
CA TRP A 563 -9.64 -1.46 -22.60
C TRP A 563 -9.59 -0.47 -21.45
N GLY A 564 -9.86 -0.95 -20.26
CA GLY A 564 -9.59 -0.23 -19.03
C GLY A 564 -8.11 0.02 -18.82
N TRP A 565 -7.19 -0.52 -19.66
CA TRP A 565 -5.78 -0.32 -19.44
C TRP A 565 -5.43 1.16 -19.27
N THR A 566 -6.00 2.05 -20.04
CA THR A 566 -5.82 3.49 -19.91
C THR A 566 -6.46 4.05 -18.63
N TYR A 567 -7.50 3.39 -18.09
CA TYR A 567 -8.26 3.83 -16.93
C TYR A 567 -8.11 2.91 -15.72
N ALA A 568 -7.63 1.68 -15.95
CA ALA A 568 -7.39 0.66 -14.91
C ALA A 568 -6.38 1.10 -13.85
N TYR A 569 -5.65 2.18 -14.07
CA TYR A 569 -4.75 2.77 -13.09
C TYR A 569 -5.42 3.07 -11.75
N LYS A 570 -6.74 3.26 -11.72
CA LYS A 570 -7.48 3.54 -10.48
C LYS A 570 -7.56 2.35 -9.55
N THR A 571 -7.55 1.13 -10.08
CA THR A 571 -7.71 -0.11 -9.31
C THR A 571 -6.52 -1.05 -9.45
N ASN A 572 -6.01 -1.24 -10.67
CA ASN A 572 -5.09 -2.32 -11.04
C ASN A 572 -3.65 -1.85 -11.27
N GLU A 573 -3.36 -0.58 -11.04
CA GLU A 573 -2.01 -0.06 -11.14
C GLU A 573 -1.21 -0.41 -9.90
N TYR A 574 0.02 -0.86 -10.11
CA TYR A 574 1.02 -0.92 -9.03
C TYR A 574 1.47 0.48 -8.65
N TRP A 575 1.88 0.63 -7.40
CA TRP A 575 2.44 1.89 -6.95
C TRP A 575 3.45 1.64 -5.82
N THR A 576 4.65 2.23 -5.94
CA THR A 576 5.71 2.20 -4.92
C THR A 576 5.16 2.46 -3.52
N LEU A 577 4.26 3.41 -3.41
CA LEU A 577 3.60 3.78 -2.17
C LEU A 577 2.81 2.62 -1.53
N ASN A 578 2.09 1.85 -2.35
CA ASN A 578 1.32 0.69 -1.87
C ASN A 578 2.26 -0.38 -1.31
N ASN A 579 3.36 -0.66 -2.03
CA ASN A 579 4.37 -1.62 -1.59
C ASN A 579 5.07 -1.16 -0.30
N ALA A 580 5.47 0.12 -0.22
CA ALA A 580 6.13 0.68 0.95
C ALA A 580 5.29 0.48 2.24
N TRP A 581 4.03 0.90 2.20
CA TRP A 581 3.16 0.77 3.38
C TRP A 581 2.72 -0.66 3.67
N PHE A 582 2.60 -1.50 2.65
CA PHE A 582 2.38 -2.94 2.86
C PHE A 582 3.56 -3.58 3.60
N ILE A 583 4.81 -3.29 3.18
CA ILE A 583 6.03 -3.77 3.84
C ILE A 583 6.04 -3.29 5.29
N MET A 584 5.88 -1.99 5.52
CA MET A 584 5.83 -1.42 6.87
C MET A 584 4.79 -2.11 7.75
N GLY A 585 3.57 -2.26 7.24
CA GLY A 585 2.47 -2.93 7.96
C GLY A 585 2.78 -4.40 8.26
N ALA A 586 3.24 -5.15 7.28
CA ALA A 586 3.54 -6.58 7.42
C ALA A 586 4.67 -6.82 8.44
N LEU A 587 5.75 -6.05 8.37
CA LEU A 587 6.86 -6.14 9.31
C LEU A 587 6.42 -5.81 10.74
N GLN A 588 5.57 -4.80 10.90
CA GLN A 588 5.10 -4.40 12.22
C GLN A 588 4.15 -5.43 12.85
N VAL A 589 3.30 -6.08 12.03
CA VAL A 589 2.48 -7.22 12.48
C VAL A 589 3.36 -8.39 12.90
N GLU A 590 4.37 -8.74 12.10
CA GLU A 590 5.32 -9.81 12.44
C GLU A 590 6.02 -9.54 13.78
N LYS A 591 6.43 -8.29 14.00
CA LYS A 591 7.05 -7.85 15.25
C LYS A 591 6.08 -7.93 16.44
N ALA A 592 4.86 -7.42 16.27
CA ALA A 592 3.82 -7.45 17.29
C ALA A 592 3.45 -8.89 17.69
N MET A 593 3.41 -9.81 16.73
CA MET A 593 3.16 -11.23 17.01
C MET A 593 4.27 -11.86 17.85
N LYS A 594 5.53 -11.52 17.58
CA LYS A 594 6.66 -12.02 18.37
C LYS A 594 6.65 -11.48 19.81
N GLU A 595 6.34 -10.19 19.99
CA GLU A 595 6.35 -9.56 21.31
C GLU A 595 5.15 -9.95 22.18
N LEU A 596 3.96 -10.12 21.59
CA LEU A 596 2.73 -10.36 22.35
C LEU A 596 2.43 -11.85 22.60
N LYS A 597 3.02 -12.75 21.82
CA LYS A 597 2.74 -14.19 21.87
C LYS A 597 3.98 -15.06 22.16
N GLY A 598 5.19 -14.42 22.23
CA GLY A 598 6.42 -15.05 22.71
C GLY A 598 6.53 -14.95 24.20
#